data_99fc1a5d22087a5e453056623fc01172
#
_entry.id   99fc1a5d22087a5e453056623fc01172
#
_cell.length_a   1.000
_cell.length_b   1.000
_cell.length_c   1.000
_cell.angle_alpha   90.00
_cell.angle_beta   90.00
_cell.angle_gamma   90.00
#
_symmetry.space_group_name_H-M   'P 1'
#
loop_
_entity.id
_entity.type
_entity.pdbx_description
1 polymer ?
#
loop_
_entity_poly.entity_id
_entity_poly.type
_entity_poly.pdbx_seq_one_letter_code
_entity_poly.pdbx_strand_id
1 'polypeptide(L)'
;MKDLIVFLAKALVDKPDVVELTVTPAADHALYELKVAPDDIGKVIGRDGRTINALRTVVTHAAQKKGEKIRLELVDDRRAAQNGTAAPVP
;
A
#
# COMPACT_ATOMS: atom_id res chain seq x y z
N MET A 1 8.40 -10.33 -0.71
CA MET A 1 7.76 -9.12 -0.21
C MET A 1 6.27 -9.11 -0.36
N LYS A 2 5.80 -9.62 -1.46
CA LYS A 2 4.37 -9.65 -1.71
C LYS A 2 3.60 -10.31 -0.58
N ASP A 3 4.06 -11.48 -0.15
CA ASP A 3 3.36 -12.23 0.90
C ASP A 3 3.33 -11.46 2.22
N LEU A 4 4.39 -10.78 2.56
CA LEU A 4 4.45 -10.00 3.78
C LEU A 4 3.45 -8.84 3.74
N ILE A 5 3.42 -8.13 2.63
CA ILE A 5 2.53 -6.98 2.49
C ILE A 5 1.07 -7.43 2.55
N VAL A 6 0.74 -8.51 1.85
CA VAL A 6 -0.62 -9.03 1.85
C VAL A 6 -1.02 -9.51 3.24
N PHE A 7 -0.11 -10.19 3.92
CA PHE A 7 -0.38 -10.66 5.27
C PHE A 7 -0.69 -9.50 6.22
N LEU A 8 0.13 -8.47 6.17
CA LEU A 8 -0.06 -7.31 7.04
C LEU A 8 -1.36 -6.58 6.70
N ALA A 9 -1.66 -6.43 5.43
CA ALA A 9 -2.88 -5.75 5.01
C ALA A 9 -4.11 -6.51 5.48
N LYS A 10 -4.11 -7.83 5.29
CA LYS A 10 -5.25 -8.64 5.71
C LYS A 10 -5.46 -8.62 7.21
N ALA A 11 -4.40 -8.42 7.96
CA ALA A 11 -4.52 -8.35 9.42
C ALA A 11 -5.14 -7.03 9.89
N LEU A 12 -5.13 -6.01 9.04
CA LEU A 12 -5.62 -4.69 9.43
C LEU A 12 -7.05 -4.42 8.98
N VAL A 13 -7.54 -5.13 7.99
CA VAL A 13 -8.83 -4.81 7.37
C VAL A 13 -9.93 -5.74 7.84
N ASP A 14 -11.17 -5.30 7.65
CA ASP A 14 -12.32 -6.13 7.99
C ASP A 14 -12.74 -7.01 6.81
N LYS A 15 -12.33 -6.63 5.61
CA LYS A 15 -12.68 -7.37 4.40
C LYS A 15 -11.44 -7.90 3.71
N PRO A 16 -10.79 -8.92 4.30
CA PRO A 16 -9.54 -9.41 3.73
C PRO A 16 -9.67 -10.00 2.33
N ASP A 17 -10.85 -10.46 1.95
CA ASP A 17 -11.06 -11.04 0.64
C ASP A 17 -10.92 -10.01 -0.49
N VAL A 18 -11.03 -8.73 -0.16
CA VAL A 18 -10.94 -7.66 -1.15
C VAL A 18 -9.51 -7.18 -1.33
N VAL A 19 -8.59 -7.58 -0.45
CA VAL A 19 -7.20 -7.12 -0.52
C VAL A 19 -6.54 -7.60 -1.81
N GLU A 20 -5.96 -6.67 -2.56
CA GLU A 20 -5.23 -6.97 -3.78
C GLU A 20 -3.91 -6.23 -3.78
N LEU A 21 -2.91 -6.84 -4.34
CA LEU A 21 -1.60 -6.21 -4.44
C LEU A 21 -1.10 -6.34 -5.87
N THR A 22 -0.74 -5.22 -6.46
CA THR A 22 -0.20 -5.18 -7.81
C THR A 22 1.26 -4.76 -7.74
N VAL A 23 2.11 -5.47 -8.42
CA VAL A 23 3.54 -5.17 -8.44
C VAL A 23 3.92 -4.72 -9.85
N THR A 24 4.48 -3.53 -9.95
CA THR A 24 4.90 -2.98 -11.23
C THR A 24 6.40 -2.71 -11.16
N PRO A 25 7.20 -3.42 -11.94
CA PRO A 25 8.64 -3.16 -11.92
C PRO A 25 8.97 -1.83 -12.57
N ALA A 26 9.97 -1.18 -12.03
CA ALA A 26 10.48 0.07 -12.56
C ALA A 26 12.00 -0.05 -12.71
N ALA A 27 12.62 0.97 -13.26
CA ALA A 27 14.05 0.88 -13.58
C ALA A 27 14.93 0.60 -12.37
N ASP A 28 14.65 1.26 -11.25
CA ASP A 28 15.49 1.11 -10.08
C ASP A 28 14.74 0.65 -8.82
N HIS A 29 13.48 0.31 -8.96
CA HIS A 29 12.69 -0.16 -7.81
C HIS A 29 11.47 -0.91 -8.33
N ALA A 30 10.66 -1.45 -7.43
CA ALA A 30 9.39 -2.05 -7.79
C ALA A 30 8.28 -1.29 -7.05
N LEU A 31 7.22 -0.99 -7.76
CA LEU A 31 6.09 -0.29 -7.16
C LEU A 31 5.06 -1.33 -6.73
N TYR A 32 4.75 -1.32 -5.46
CA TYR A 32 3.74 -2.22 -4.89
C TYR A 32 2.52 -1.39 -4.56
N GLU A 33 1.43 -1.65 -5.26
CA GLU A 33 0.19 -0.92 -5.06
C GLU A 33 -0.80 -1.80 -4.34
N LEU A 34 -1.18 -1.39 -3.14
CA LEU A 34 -2.09 -2.13 -2.29
C LEU A 34 -3.49 -1.58 -2.42
N LYS A 35 -4.46 -2.46 -2.69
CA LYS A 35 -5.86 -2.06 -2.79
C LYS A 35 -6.67 -2.80 -1.75
N VAL A 36 -7.53 -2.09 -1.05
CA VAL A 36 -8.39 -2.68 -0.02
C VAL A 36 -9.81 -2.15 -0.24
N ALA A 37 -10.77 -2.71 0.46
CA ALA A 37 -12.15 -2.23 0.38
C ALA A 37 -12.21 -0.76 0.78
N PRO A 38 -13.04 0.05 0.13
CA PRO A 38 -13.13 1.48 0.46
C PRO A 38 -13.38 1.73 1.94
N ASP A 39 -14.17 0.88 2.58
CA ASP A 39 -14.46 1.03 4.01
C ASP A 39 -13.24 0.77 4.87
N ASP A 40 -12.26 0.08 4.35
CA ASP A 40 -11.07 -0.29 5.12
C ASP A 40 -9.89 0.64 4.89
N ILE A 41 -9.99 1.54 3.93
CA ILE A 41 -8.87 2.44 3.60
C ILE A 41 -8.40 3.19 4.85
N GLY A 42 -9.34 3.72 5.64
CA GLY A 42 -8.98 4.43 6.85
C GLY A 42 -8.23 3.57 7.86
N LYS A 43 -8.52 2.27 7.89
CA LYS A 43 -7.84 1.36 8.81
C LYS A 43 -6.40 1.13 8.41
N VAL A 44 -6.13 1.12 7.12
CA VAL A 44 -4.78 0.92 6.63
C VAL A 44 -3.96 2.20 6.78
N ILE A 45 -4.58 3.35 6.55
CA ILE A 45 -3.89 4.62 6.71
C ILE A 45 -3.62 4.89 8.19
N GLY A 46 -4.62 4.67 9.02
CA GLY A 46 -4.50 4.92 10.44
C GLY A 46 -4.58 6.40 10.76
N ARG A 47 -4.57 6.72 12.05
CA ARG A 47 -4.66 8.10 12.50
C ARG A 47 -3.43 8.86 12.03
N ASP A 48 -3.65 9.97 11.35
CA ASP A 48 -2.56 10.82 10.86
C ASP A 48 -1.57 10.07 9.98
N GLY A 49 -2.01 9.01 9.35
CA GLY A 49 -1.14 8.25 8.45
C GLY A 49 -0.14 7.36 9.14
N ARG A 50 -0.30 7.13 10.44
CA ARG A 50 0.71 6.38 11.20
C ARG A 50 0.82 4.94 10.77
N THR A 51 -0.31 4.29 10.51
CA THR A 51 -0.28 2.88 10.16
C THR A 51 0.38 2.67 8.80
N ILE A 52 -0.01 3.45 7.79
CA ILE A 52 0.58 3.27 6.47
C ILE A 52 2.07 3.62 6.48
N ASN A 53 2.47 4.61 7.27
CA ASN A 53 3.88 4.96 7.37
C ASN A 53 4.67 3.86 8.06
N ALA A 54 4.09 3.22 9.07
CA ALA A 54 4.74 2.09 9.74
C ALA A 54 4.89 0.91 8.78
N LEU A 55 3.85 0.65 7.98
CA LEU A 55 3.93 -0.41 6.98
C LEU A 55 5.04 -0.15 5.99
N ARG A 56 5.14 1.08 5.49
CA ARG A 56 6.20 1.44 4.56
C ARG A 56 7.57 1.23 5.17
N THR A 57 7.73 1.62 6.42
CA THR A 57 9.01 1.46 7.11
C THR A 57 9.40 -0.01 7.23
N VAL A 58 8.49 -0.85 7.69
CA VAL A 58 8.76 -2.26 7.87
C VAL A 58 9.08 -2.93 6.53
N VAL A 59 8.27 -2.65 5.53
CA VAL A 59 8.42 -3.28 4.22
C VAL A 59 9.70 -2.82 3.54
N THR A 60 10.03 -1.55 3.65
CA THR A 60 11.25 -1.03 3.06
C THR A 60 12.49 -1.67 3.70
N HIS A 61 12.49 -1.79 5.01
CA HIS A 61 13.63 -2.41 5.69
C HIS A 61 13.75 -3.90 5.33
N ALA A 62 12.63 -4.59 5.25
CA ALA A 62 12.66 -6.00 4.87
C ALA A 62 13.19 -6.18 3.44
N ALA A 63 12.81 -5.28 2.54
CA ALA A 63 13.28 -5.32 1.17
C ALA A 63 14.78 -5.05 1.09
N GLN A 64 15.26 -4.09 1.88
CA GLN A 64 16.69 -3.78 1.90
C GLN A 64 17.52 -4.97 2.32
N LYS A 65 17.03 -5.77 3.22
CA LYS A 65 17.75 -6.97 3.63
C LYS A 65 17.90 -7.97 2.50
N LYS A 66 17.00 -7.91 1.54
CA LYS A 66 17.06 -8.78 0.37
C LYS A 66 17.76 -8.11 -0.80
N GLY A 67 18.27 -6.92 -0.61
CA GLY A 67 18.91 -6.18 -1.70
C GLY A 67 17.93 -5.58 -2.69
N GLU A 68 16.67 -5.40 -2.29
CA GLU A 68 15.64 -4.88 -3.17
C GLU A 68 15.24 -3.46 -2.79
N LYS A 69 14.79 -2.70 -3.76
CA LYS A 69 14.22 -1.39 -3.53
C LYS A 69 12.77 -1.43 -3.93
N ILE A 70 11.89 -1.09 -3.00
CA ILE A 70 10.47 -1.10 -3.28
C ILE A 70 9.82 0.20 -2.83
N ARG A 71 8.67 0.47 -3.40
CA ARG A 71 7.85 1.59 -2.99
C ARG A 71 6.44 1.06 -2.77
N LEU A 72 5.89 1.28 -1.59
CA LEU A 72 4.55 0.82 -1.27
C LEU A 72 3.58 2.00 -1.31
N GLU A 73 2.54 1.87 -2.13
CA GLU A 73 1.50 2.87 -2.25
C GLU A 73 0.16 2.25 -1.97
N LEU A 74 -0.71 3.00 -1.33
CA LEU A 74 -2.08 2.57 -1.09
C LEU A 74 -2.98 3.20 -2.15
N VAL A 75 -3.72 2.36 -2.85
CA VAL A 75 -4.66 2.84 -3.84
C VAL A 75 -5.92 3.30 -3.10
N ASP A 76 -6.29 4.55 -3.29
CA ASP A 76 -7.46 5.10 -2.62
C ASP A 76 -8.50 5.45 -3.69
N ASP A 77 -9.39 4.50 -3.95
CA ASP A 77 -10.42 4.68 -4.96
C ASP A 77 -11.36 5.84 -4.63
N ARG A 78 -11.56 6.10 -3.35
CA ARG A 78 -12.42 7.20 -2.95
C ARG A 78 -11.81 8.52 -3.37
N ARG A 79 -10.50 8.64 -3.14
CA ARG A 79 -9.78 9.85 -3.50
C ARG A 79 -9.74 10.01 -5.01
N ALA A 80 -9.44 8.93 -5.71
CA ALA A 80 -9.38 8.97 -7.16
C ALA A 80 -10.74 9.36 -7.73
N ALA A 81 -11.80 8.84 -7.17
CA ALA A 81 -13.13 9.16 -7.65
C ALA A 81 -13.47 10.62 -7.41
N GLN A 82 -13.06 11.15 -6.27
CA GLN A 82 -13.34 12.52 -5.98
C GLN A 82 -12.55 13.48 -6.83
N ASN A 83 -11.30 13.22 -6.96
CA ASN A 83 -10.45 14.13 -7.66
C ASN A 83 -10.48 13.94 -9.09
N GLY A 84 -10.85 12.86 -9.55
CA GLY A 84 -10.83 12.55 -10.89
C GLY A 84 -9.56 12.92 -11.47
N THR A 85 -8.83 13.69 -10.93
CA THR A 85 -7.69 14.07 -11.48
C THR A 85 -6.71 13.69 -10.75
N ALA A 86 -6.91 13.59 -9.82
CA ALA A 86 -6.01 13.16 -9.07
C ALA A 86 -4.74 13.32 -9.39
N ALA A 87 -4.53 13.73 -10.08
CA ALA A 87 -3.35 13.87 -10.44
C ALA A 87 -2.56 14.14 -9.49
N PRO A 88 -2.14 13.78 -9.06
CA PRO A 88 -1.47 13.97 -8.16
C PRO A 88 -0.56 14.69 -8.26
N VAL A 89 -0.41 15.08 -8.36
CA VAL A 89 0.26 15.77 -8.30
C VAL A 89 1.02 15.78 -7.73
N PRO A 90 1.57 15.77 -7.59
CA PRO A 90 2.46 15.86 -7.04
C PRO A 90 2.73 16.12 -6.47
#